data_2aa9b1d95572d2aa058d0e9b8a7bd93b
#
_entry.id   2aa9b1d95572d2aa058d0e9b8a7bd93b
#
_cell.length_a   1.000
_cell.length_b   1.000
_cell.length_c   1.000
_cell.angle_alpha   90.00
_cell.angle_beta   90.00
_cell.angle_gamma   90.00
#
_symmetry.space_group_name_H-M   'P 1'
#
loop_
_entity.id
_entity.type
_entity.pdbx_description
1 polymer ?
#
loop_
_entity_poly.entity_id
_entity_poly.type
_entity_poly.pdbx_seq_one_letter_code
_entity_poly.pdbx_strand_id
1 'polypeptide(L)'
;MNDYHAPRNLLENKVILITGAGDGIGAQAAKTYAAHGATCILLGRTVSKLEAVYDDIVNAGHAEPAIVPLDIKGATPNHYQQMAQTIIDQFGRLDGLLHNASILGHLSAFKDIDPQEWQDVMQINLNGMVFMTQALIPALLKAENASVVFTTSSVGRKGRAFWGTYAVSKFATEGVMQTLADEYKTKNVRFNCINPGGTRTNMRAQAFPAEDPNALKTPEDIMPTYLYLMGDESAEVNGESLDCQPK
;
A
#
# COMPACT_ATOMS: atom_id res chain seq x y z
N MET A 1 -12.72 14.37 1.97
CA MET A 1 -12.78 12.90 2.12
C MET A 1 -12.78 12.40 3.56
N ASN A 2 -12.46 13.23 4.55
CA ASN A 2 -12.55 12.81 5.97
C ASN A 2 -13.98 12.43 6.42
N ASP A 3 -15.01 12.82 5.67
CA ASP A 3 -16.43 12.55 5.95
C ASP A 3 -16.99 11.42 5.06
N TYR A 4 -16.13 10.65 4.39
CA TYR A 4 -16.58 9.51 3.60
C TYR A 4 -17.03 8.37 4.52
N HIS A 5 -18.28 7.98 4.38
CA HIS A 5 -18.89 6.87 5.11
C HIS A 5 -19.09 5.69 4.18
N ALA A 6 -18.17 4.75 4.22
CA ALA A 6 -18.24 3.54 3.42
C ALA A 6 -19.40 2.63 3.84
N PRO A 7 -20.20 2.10 2.90
CA PRO A 7 -21.15 1.04 3.22
C PRO A 7 -20.43 -0.20 3.74
N ARG A 8 -21.06 -0.96 4.64
CA ARG A 8 -20.44 -2.14 5.27
C ARG A 8 -20.03 -3.23 4.28
N ASN A 9 -20.68 -3.31 3.15
CA ASN A 9 -20.42 -4.27 2.07
C ASN A 9 -19.66 -3.66 0.88
N LEU A 10 -19.01 -2.52 1.06
CA LEU A 10 -18.29 -1.80 -0.02
C LEU A 10 -17.34 -2.69 -0.82
N LEU A 11 -16.67 -3.62 -0.15
CA LEU A 11 -15.65 -4.50 -0.72
C LEU A 11 -16.09 -5.97 -0.75
N GLU A 12 -17.40 -6.23 -0.70
CA GLU A 12 -17.94 -7.58 -0.72
C GLU A 12 -17.48 -8.32 -1.97
N ASN A 13 -17.00 -9.57 -1.79
CA ASN A 13 -16.46 -10.43 -2.84
C ASN A 13 -15.19 -9.91 -3.54
N LYS A 14 -14.55 -8.85 -3.06
CA LYS A 14 -13.27 -8.38 -3.58
C LYS A 14 -12.09 -9.11 -2.93
N VAL A 15 -11.09 -9.46 -3.75
CA VAL A 15 -9.81 -10.02 -3.32
C VAL A 15 -8.76 -8.91 -3.36
N ILE A 16 -8.16 -8.59 -2.21
CA ILE A 16 -7.26 -7.43 -2.07
C ILE A 16 -5.92 -7.86 -1.46
N LEU A 17 -4.83 -7.60 -2.18
CA LEU A 17 -3.47 -7.78 -1.68
C LEU A 17 -2.97 -6.50 -1.00
N ILE A 18 -2.46 -6.64 0.23
CA ILE A 18 -1.91 -5.54 1.01
C ILE A 18 -0.44 -5.83 1.32
N THR A 19 0.47 -4.97 0.88
CA THR A 19 1.89 -5.08 1.24
C THR A 19 2.19 -4.35 2.54
N GLY A 20 3.06 -4.91 3.37
CA GLY A 20 3.32 -4.38 4.71
C GLY A 20 2.12 -4.55 5.65
N ALA A 21 1.36 -5.63 5.46
CA ALA A 21 0.12 -5.90 6.17
C ALA A 21 0.29 -6.24 7.67
N GLY A 22 1.51 -6.45 8.15
CA GLY A 22 1.77 -6.84 9.54
C GLY A 22 1.88 -5.70 10.54
N ASP A 23 1.86 -4.42 10.12
CA ASP A 23 2.06 -3.29 11.04
C ASP A 23 1.43 -1.99 10.51
N GLY A 24 1.17 -1.04 11.40
CA GLY A 24 0.78 0.34 11.10
C GLY A 24 -0.40 0.45 10.14
N ILE A 25 -0.24 1.26 9.09
CA ILE A 25 -1.30 1.53 8.11
C ILE A 25 -1.71 0.26 7.36
N GLY A 26 -0.76 -0.61 6.98
CA GLY A 26 -1.07 -1.84 6.24
C GLY A 26 -1.90 -2.82 7.05
N ALA A 27 -1.58 -3.02 8.33
CA ALA A 27 -2.36 -3.85 9.23
C ALA A 27 -3.77 -3.29 9.46
N GLN A 28 -3.89 -1.98 9.64
CA GLN A 28 -5.20 -1.33 9.79
C GLN A 28 -6.02 -1.41 8.50
N ALA A 29 -5.40 -1.20 7.33
CA ALA A 29 -6.08 -1.33 6.04
C ALA A 29 -6.61 -2.75 5.83
N ALA A 30 -5.83 -3.78 6.15
CA ALA A 30 -6.26 -5.18 6.05
C ALA A 30 -7.49 -5.46 6.91
N LYS A 31 -7.48 -5.04 8.18
CA LYS A 31 -8.62 -5.19 9.09
C LYS A 31 -9.84 -4.43 8.60
N THR A 32 -9.63 -3.20 8.13
CA THR A 32 -10.72 -2.35 7.64
C THR A 32 -11.32 -2.91 6.35
N TYR A 33 -10.52 -3.37 5.40
CA TYR A 33 -11.03 -3.97 4.16
C TYR A 33 -11.80 -5.27 4.43
N ALA A 34 -11.29 -6.13 5.32
CA ALA A 34 -12.00 -7.33 5.76
C ALA A 34 -13.35 -6.99 6.42
N ALA A 35 -13.40 -5.95 7.25
CA ALA A 35 -14.64 -5.46 7.89
C ALA A 35 -15.68 -4.93 6.89
N HIS A 36 -15.26 -4.60 5.65
CA HIS A 36 -16.14 -4.18 4.56
C HIS A 36 -16.38 -5.28 3.51
N GLY A 37 -16.03 -6.54 3.83
CA GLY A 37 -16.39 -7.72 3.02
C GLY A 37 -15.28 -8.26 2.12
N ALA A 38 -14.07 -7.69 2.13
CA ALA A 38 -12.98 -8.17 1.31
C ALA A 38 -12.35 -9.47 1.85
N THR A 39 -11.89 -10.32 0.95
CA THR A 39 -10.89 -11.35 1.26
C THR A 39 -9.49 -10.75 1.09
N CYS A 40 -8.75 -10.64 2.19
CA CYS A 40 -7.45 -9.99 2.22
C CYS A 40 -6.30 -10.97 2.01
N ILE A 41 -5.30 -10.59 1.21
CA ILE A 41 -4.01 -11.29 1.09
C ILE A 41 -2.96 -10.43 1.82
N LEU A 42 -2.45 -10.95 2.93
CA LEU A 42 -1.54 -10.25 3.84
C LEU A 42 -0.08 -10.52 3.44
N LEU A 43 0.57 -9.57 2.78
CA LEU A 43 1.98 -9.71 2.40
C LEU A 43 2.89 -8.94 3.36
N GLY A 44 3.93 -9.60 3.85
CA GLY A 44 4.97 -8.99 4.68
C GLY A 44 6.08 -9.97 5.04
N ARG A 45 7.15 -9.46 5.62
CA ARG A 45 8.34 -10.27 5.94
C ARG A 45 8.27 -11.00 7.29
N THR A 46 7.48 -10.50 8.24
CA THR A 46 7.46 -11.01 9.62
C THR A 46 6.20 -11.83 9.83
N VAL A 47 6.34 -13.14 9.79
CA VAL A 47 5.21 -14.09 9.86
C VAL A 47 4.34 -13.85 11.09
N SER A 48 4.93 -13.75 12.29
CA SER A 48 4.15 -13.57 13.52
C SER A 48 3.31 -12.28 13.55
N LYS A 49 3.73 -11.22 12.85
CA LYS A 49 2.93 -10.00 12.70
C LYS A 49 1.77 -10.19 11.73
N LEU A 50 1.96 -10.99 10.67
CA LEU A 50 0.89 -11.31 9.73
C LEU A 50 -0.15 -12.22 10.38
N GLU A 51 0.30 -13.21 11.17
CA GLU A 51 -0.56 -14.10 11.95
C GLU A 51 -1.41 -13.33 12.95
N ALA A 52 -0.85 -12.34 13.65
CA ALA A 52 -1.61 -11.50 14.57
C ALA A 52 -2.73 -10.71 13.84
N VAL A 53 -2.46 -10.19 12.64
CA VAL A 53 -3.50 -9.50 11.83
C VAL A 53 -4.53 -10.50 11.29
N TYR A 54 -4.09 -11.69 10.88
CA TYR A 54 -4.98 -12.78 10.49
C TYR A 54 -5.93 -13.16 11.62
N ASP A 55 -5.40 -13.38 12.83
CA ASP A 55 -6.21 -13.73 14.00
C ASP A 55 -7.21 -12.61 14.35
N ASP A 56 -6.79 -11.34 14.29
CA ASP A 56 -7.68 -10.19 14.50
C ASP A 56 -8.87 -10.22 13.51
N ILE A 57 -8.63 -10.50 12.23
CA ILE A 57 -9.65 -10.55 11.18
C ILE A 57 -10.60 -11.73 11.40
N VAL A 58 -10.08 -12.92 11.67
CA VAL A 58 -10.86 -14.14 11.87
C VAL A 58 -11.69 -14.05 13.16
N ASN A 59 -11.08 -13.57 14.25
CA ASN A 59 -11.77 -13.40 15.53
C ASN A 59 -12.89 -12.34 15.46
N ALA A 60 -12.78 -11.36 14.57
CA ALA A 60 -13.84 -10.40 14.29
C ALA A 60 -14.97 -10.96 13.40
N GLY A 61 -14.87 -12.21 12.95
CA GLY A 61 -15.88 -12.91 12.15
C GLY A 61 -15.89 -12.53 10.66
N HIS A 62 -14.77 -11.98 10.16
CA HIS A 62 -14.61 -11.61 8.74
C HIS A 62 -14.04 -12.78 7.92
N ALA A 63 -14.01 -12.62 6.59
CA ALA A 63 -13.47 -13.62 5.67
C ALA A 63 -12.01 -13.95 6.01
N GLU A 64 -11.67 -15.23 6.06
CA GLU A 64 -10.34 -15.74 6.37
C GLU A 64 -9.31 -15.20 5.36
N PRO A 65 -8.27 -14.48 5.81
CA PRO A 65 -7.24 -13.94 4.92
C PRO A 65 -6.24 -15.01 4.49
N ALA A 66 -5.54 -14.79 3.39
CA ALA A 66 -4.33 -15.53 3.04
C ALA A 66 -3.08 -14.81 3.54
N ILE A 67 -2.05 -15.55 3.95
CA ILE A 67 -0.75 -14.99 4.36
C ILE A 67 0.31 -15.30 3.29
N VAL A 68 1.04 -14.27 2.85
CA VAL A 68 2.17 -14.37 1.92
C VAL A 68 3.43 -13.81 2.61
N PRO A 69 4.24 -14.68 3.23
CA PRO A 69 5.51 -14.29 3.81
C PRO A 69 6.51 -13.97 2.68
N LEU A 70 6.85 -12.70 2.49
CA LEU A 70 7.80 -12.28 1.46
C LEU A 70 8.61 -11.07 1.94
N ASP A 71 9.96 -11.20 1.91
CA ASP A 71 10.86 -10.05 2.08
C ASP A 71 11.14 -9.41 0.72
N ILE A 72 10.56 -8.22 0.51
CA ILE A 72 10.70 -7.45 -0.74
C ILE A 72 12.18 -7.12 -1.02
N LYS A 73 13.02 -6.97 0.00
CA LYS A 73 14.46 -6.70 -0.17
C LYS A 73 15.16 -7.81 -0.95
N GLY A 74 14.84 -9.07 -0.66
CA GLY A 74 15.44 -10.25 -1.30
C GLY A 74 14.61 -10.82 -2.46
N ALA A 75 13.41 -10.28 -2.69
CA ALA A 75 12.53 -10.79 -3.72
C ALA A 75 13.01 -10.46 -5.14
N THR A 76 12.83 -11.41 -6.05
CA THR A 76 13.15 -11.29 -7.47
C THR A 76 11.86 -11.26 -8.30
N PRO A 77 11.90 -10.86 -9.58
CA PRO A 77 10.74 -10.93 -10.47
C PRO A 77 10.06 -12.31 -10.51
N ASN A 78 10.84 -13.40 -10.41
CA ASN A 78 10.31 -14.75 -10.40
C ASN A 78 9.42 -15.03 -9.16
N HIS A 79 9.79 -14.53 -7.98
CA HIS A 79 8.97 -14.67 -6.78
C HIS A 79 7.60 -13.98 -6.96
N TYR A 80 7.57 -12.80 -7.58
CA TYR A 80 6.32 -12.08 -7.86
C TYR A 80 5.46 -12.79 -8.91
N GLN A 81 6.08 -13.39 -9.94
CA GLN A 81 5.38 -14.19 -10.95
C GLN A 81 4.74 -15.44 -10.34
N GLN A 82 5.48 -16.16 -9.49
CA GLN A 82 4.95 -17.31 -8.78
C GLN A 82 3.78 -16.94 -7.86
N MET A 83 3.93 -15.85 -7.11
CA MET A 83 2.85 -15.32 -6.26
C MET A 83 1.62 -14.94 -7.09
N ALA A 84 1.80 -14.24 -8.21
CA ALA A 84 0.71 -13.86 -9.10
C ALA A 84 -0.02 -15.07 -9.68
N GLN A 85 0.71 -16.13 -10.06
CA GLN A 85 0.11 -17.36 -10.52
C GLN A 85 -0.70 -18.04 -9.41
N THR A 86 -0.16 -18.10 -8.19
CA THR A 86 -0.87 -18.66 -7.02
C THR A 86 -2.18 -17.90 -6.75
N ILE A 87 -2.14 -16.55 -6.84
CA ILE A 87 -3.36 -15.73 -6.66
C ILE A 87 -4.40 -16.06 -7.75
N ILE A 88 -3.98 -16.19 -9.00
CA ILE A 88 -4.88 -16.55 -10.10
C ILE A 88 -5.46 -17.96 -9.89
N ASP A 89 -4.67 -18.91 -9.46
CA ASP A 89 -5.09 -20.29 -9.25
C ASP A 89 -6.08 -20.43 -8.08
N GLN A 90 -5.88 -19.66 -7.00
CA GLN A 90 -6.71 -19.73 -5.79
C GLN A 90 -7.94 -18.84 -5.85
N PHE A 91 -7.82 -17.63 -6.40
CA PHE A 91 -8.88 -16.62 -6.35
C PHE A 91 -9.45 -16.25 -7.73
N GLY A 92 -8.79 -16.67 -8.82
CA GLY A 92 -9.19 -16.36 -10.19
C GLY A 92 -8.82 -14.96 -10.68
N ARG A 93 -8.77 -13.98 -9.78
CA ARG A 93 -8.52 -12.55 -10.06
C ARG A 93 -7.93 -11.82 -8.86
N LEU A 94 -7.57 -10.56 -9.06
CA LEU A 94 -7.22 -9.62 -7.99
C LEU A 94 -8.01 -8.30 -8.20
N ASP A 95 -8.83 -7.92 -7.23
CA ASP A 95 -9.68 -6.72 -7.33
C ASP A 95 -9.01 -5.47 -6.75
N GLY A 96 -8.05 -5.66 -5.85
CA GLY A 96 -7.33 -4.55 -5.24
C GLY A 96 -5.88 -4.87 -4.88
N LEU A 97 -5.01 -3.84 -4.99
CA LEU A 97 -3.61 -3.93 -4.61
C LEU A 97 -3.22 -2.66 -3.86
N LEU A 98 -2.90 -2.80 -2.57
CA LEU A 98 -2.36 -1.71 -1.76
C LEU A 98 -0.84 -1.86 -1.60
N HIS A 99 -0.08 -1.05 -2.30
CA HIS A 99 1.35 -0.89 -2.08
C HIS A 99 1.60 0.05 -0.90
N ASN A 100 1.76 -0.53 0.29
CA ASN A 100 2.02 0.22 1.52
C ASN A 100 3.40 -0.08 2.13
N ALA A 101 3.99 -1.25 1.85
CA ALA A 101 5.31 -1.61 2.34
C ALA A 101 6.36 -0.58 1.92
N SER A 102 7.11 -0.04 2.88
CA SER A 102 8.23 0.85 2.63
C SER A 102 9.14 0.94 3.84
N ILE A 103 10.37 1.41 3.63
CA ILE A 103 11.31 1.79 4.69
C ILE A 103 11.72 3.25 4.52
N LEU A 104 12.02 3.91 5.65
CA LEU A 104 12.40 5.32 5.66
C LEU A 104 13.87 5.51 5.25
N GLY A 105 14.77 4.62 5.70
CA GLY A 105 16.21 4.86 5.74
C GLY A 105 16.58 5.91 6.80
N HIS A 106 17.83 6.35 6.80
CA HIS A 106 18.29 7.40 7.71
C HIS A 106 18.07 8.78 7.10
N LEU A 107 17.53 9.69 7.90
CA LEU A 107 17.42 11.11 7.53
C LEU A 107 18.78 11.79 7.71
N SER A 108 19.50 12.01 6.62
CA SER A 108 20.87 12.54 6.60
C SER A 108 21.07 13.58 5.51
N ALA A 109 22.19 14.33 5.58
CA ALA A 109 22.58 15.19 4.46
C ALA A 109 22.85 14.32 3.21
N PHE A 110 22.50 14.83 2.03
CA PHE A 110 22.59 14.06 0.79
C PHE A 110 23.99 13.48 0.51
N LYS A 111 25.04 14.21 0.88
CA LYS A 111 26.44 13.78 0.72
C LYS A 111 26.84 12.60 1.63
N ASP A 112 26.06 12.35 2.69
CA ASP A 112 26.35 11.35 3.71
C ASP A 112 25.43 10.10 3.59
N ILE A 113 24.66 10.01 2.52
CA ILE A 113 23.81 8.83 2.25
C ILE A 113 24.69 7.61 2.02
N ASP A 114 24.47 6.56 2.80
CA ASP A 114 25.13 5.28 2.61
C ASP A 114 24.65 4.60 1.31
N PRO A 115 25.58 4.19 0.40
CA PRO A 115 25.20 3.58 -0.87
C PRO A 115 24.39 2.27 -0.73
N GLN A 116 24.65 1.47 0.30
CA GLN A 116 23.88 0.24 0.52
C GLN A 116 22.47 0.56 1.02
N GLU A 117 22.32 1.53 1.90
CA GLU A 117 21.00 2.00 2.33
C GLU A 117 20.21 2.58 1.17
N TRP A 118 20.86 3.36 0.29
CA TRP A 118 20.23 3.83 -0.94
C TRP A 118 19.65 2.66 -1.76
N GLN A 119 20.44 1.62 -2.00
CA GLN A 119 20.00 0.45 -2.74
C GLN A 119 18.85 -0.27 -2.03
N ASP A 120 18.92 -0.44 -0.72
CA ASP A 120 17.88 -1.10 0.08
C ASP A 120 16.54 -0.35 0.02
N VAL A 121 16.58 0.99 0.17
CA VAL A 121 15.37 1.81 0.10
C VAL A 121 14.78 1.77 -1.32
N MET A 122 15.59 1.92 -2.35
CA MET A 122 15.12 1.84 -3.74
C MET A 122 14.59 0.45 -4.09
N GLN A 123 15.23 -0.60 -3.59
CA GLN A 123 14.77 -1.97 -3.82
C GLN A 123 13.40 -2.22 -3.18
N ILE A 124 13.20 -1.82 -1.94
CA ILE A 124 11.94 -2.06 -1.21
C ILE A 124 10.84 -1.12 -1.67
N ASN A 125 11.13 0.20 -1.73
CA ASN A 125 10.10 1.21 -1.95
C ASN A 125 9.71 1.37 -3.43
N LEU A 126 10.60 0.99 -4.36
CA LEU A 126 10.39 1.20 -5.79
C LEU A 126 10.47 -0.10 -6.60
N ASN A 127 11.64 -0.75 -6.69
CA ASN A 127 11.82 -1.90 -7.58
C ASN A 127 10.85 -3.04 -7.25
N GLY A 128 10.72 -3.38 -5.96
CA GLY A 128 9.79 -4.42 -5.51
C GLY A 128 8.34 -4.08 -5.83
N MET A 129 7.94 -2.83 -5.64
CA MET A 129 6.61 -2.33 -6.01
C MET A 129 6.37 -2.44 -7.51
N VAL A 130 7.32 -2.00 -8.35
CA VAL A 130 7.21 -2.05 -9.82
C VAL A 130 7.11 -3.48 -10.32
N PHE A 131 8.02 -4.37 -9.92
CA PHE A 131 8.03 -5.76 -10.39
C PHE A 131 6.82 -6.56 -9.88
N MET A 132 6.36 -6.27 -8.66
CA MET A 132 5.13 -6.87 -8.13
C MET A 132 3.91 -6.40 -8.91
N THR A 133 3.77 -5.10 -9.18
CA THR A 133 2.68 -4.57 -10.02
C THR A 133 2.69 -5.22 -11.40
N GLN A 134 3.85 -5.26 -12.05
CA GLN A 134 4.03 -5.87 -13.37
C GLN A 134 3.57 -7.34 -13.38
N ALA A 135 3.93 -8.12 -12.39
CA ALA A 135 3.52 -9.52 -12.28
C ALA A 135 2.01 -9.68 -12.02
N LEU A 136 1.39 -8.74 -11.28
CA LEU A 136 -0.02 -8.82 -10.89
C LEU A 136 -1.00 -8.22 -11.91
N ILE A 137 -0.53 -7.44 -12.90
CA ILE A 137 -1.40 -6.88 -13.96
C ILE A 137 -2.32 -7.93 -14.60
N PRO A 138 -1.86 -9.15 -14.95
CA PRO A 138 -2.76 -10.15 -15.54
C PRO A 138 -3.91 -10.58 -14.59
N ALA A 139 -3.68 -10.61 -13.29
CA ALA A 139 -4.72 -10.90 -12.29
C ALA A 139 -5.68 -9.71 -12.10
N LEU A 140 -5.15 -8.48 -12.08
CA LEU A 140 -5.94 -7.24 -11.99
C LEU A 140 -6.86 -7.05 -13.20
N LEU A 141 -6.39 -7.36 -14.40
CA LEU A 141 -7.19 -7.27 -15.63
C LEU A 141 -8.35 -8.29 -15.72
N LYS A 142 -8.34 -9.30 -14.85
CA LYS A 142 -9.48 -10.27 -14.74
C LYS A 142 -10.59 -9.78 -13.82
N ALA A 143 -10.35 -8.75 -13.02
CA ALA A 143 -11.38 -8.14 -12.19
C ALA A 143 -12.30 -7.25 -13.04
N GLU A 144 -13.50 -7.02 -12.57
CA GLU A 144 -14.46 -6.12 -13.22
C GLU A 144 -14.02 -4.65 -13.11
N ASN A 145 -13.50 -4.26 -11.95
CA ASN A 145 -13.03 -2.89 -11.66
C ASN A 145 -11.92 -2.94 -10.60
N ALA A 146 -10.68 -3.12 -11.04
CA ALA A 146 -9.53 -3.22 -10.15
C ALA A 146 -9.01 -1.86 -9.69
N SER A 147 -8.50 -1.79 -8.45
CA SER A 147 -7.87 -0.60 -7.88
C SER A 147 -6.46 -0.89 -7.38
N VAL A 148 -5.49 -0.16 -7.89
CA VAL A 148 -4.11 -0.17 -7.39
C VAL A 148 -3.82 1.16 -6.69
N VAL A 149 -3.51 1.08 -5.40
CA VAL A 149 -3.23 2.24 -4.56
C VAL A 149 -1.80 2.20 -4.07
N PHE A 150 -1.03 3.25 -4.35
CA PHE A 150 0.36 3.40 -3.91
C PHE A 150 0.45 4.38 -2.75
N THR A 151 0.97 3.94 -1.61
CA THR A 151 1.24 4.84 -0.49
C THR A 151 2.43 5.73 -0.80
N THR A 152 2.16 7.01 -1.04
CA THR A 152 3.14 8.07 -1.27
C THR A 152 3.40 8.90 0.00
N SER A 153 3.91 10.10 -0.15
CA SER A 153 4.17 11.06 0.91
C SER A 153 4.22 12.48 0.34
N SER A 154 4.03 13.50 1.18
CA SER A 154 4.24 14.89 0.79
C SER A 154 5.66 15.15 0.25
N VAL A 155 6.66 14.39 0.72
CA VAL A 155 8.04 14.48 0.20
C VAL A 155 8.22 13.78 -1.16
N GLY A 156 7.23 13.06 -1.67
CA GLY A 156 7.17 12.56 -3.03
C GLY A 156 6.66 13.58 -4.05
N ARG A 157 6.13 14.71 -3.59
CA ARG A 157 5.65 15.83 -4.44
C ARG A 157 6.50 17.08 -4.30
N LYS A 158 7.13 17.27 -3.14
CA LYS A 158 8.05 18.38 -2.86
C LYS A 158 9.23 17.86 -2.06
N GLY A 159 10.44 17.95 -2.63
CA GLY A 159 11.68 17.55 -1.95
C GLY A 159 11.90 18.32 -0.65
N ARG A 160 12.45 17.63 0.33
CA ARG A 160 12.78 18.20 1.65
C ARG A 160 14.21 17.83 2.02
N ALA A 161 14.95 18.79 2.57
CA ALA A 161 16.31 18.55 3.06
C ALA A 161 16.33 17.38 4.06
N PHE A 162 17.36 16.58 3.98
CA PHE A 162 17.62 15.38 4.80
C PHE A 162 16.74 14.14 4.51
N TRP A 163 15.77 14.22 3.60
CA TRP A 163 14.88 13.10 3.24
C TRP A 163 15.36 12.28 2.04
N GLY A 164 16.49 12.62 1.49
CA GLY A 164 17.23 12.03 0.37
C GLY A 164 16.58 10.84 -0.33
N THR A 165 17.01 9.64 0.03
CA THR A 165 16.59 8.40 -0.64
C THR A 165 15.08 8.16 -0.56
N TYR A 166 14.49 8.38 0.61
CA TYR A 166 13.05 8.19 0.79
C TYR A 166 12.24 9.12 -0.11
N ALA A 167 12.59 10.42 -0.14
CA ALA A 167 11.90 11.38 -0.99
C ALA A 167 12.01 10.97 -2.47
N VAL A 168 13.21 10.62 -2.95
CA VAL A 168 13.41 10.15 -4.33
C VAL A 168 12.55 8.93 -4.64
N SER A 169 12.50 7.93 -3.74
CA SER A 169 11.64 6.75 -3.93
C SER A 169 10.16 7.12 -4.04
N LYS A 170 9.67 8.10 -3.25
CA LYS A 170 8.27 8.54 -3.30
C LYS A 170 7.96 9.42 -4.52
N PHE A 171 8.90 10.23 -5.03
CA PHE A 171 8.77 10.87 -6.34
C PHE A 171 8.66 9.83 -7.46
N ALA A 172 9.49 8.79 -7.43
CA ALA A 172 9.41 7.69 -8.39
C ALA A 172 8.06 6.94 -8.31
N THR A 173 7.52 6.73 -7.09
CA THR A 173 6.17 6.16 -6.90
C THR A 173 5.09 6.97 -7.62
N GLU A 174 5.11 8.30 -7.47
CA GLU A 174 4.16 9.20 -8.18
C GLU A 174 4.32 9.07 -9.70
N GLY A 175 5.56 9.01 -10.21
CA GLY A 175 5.84 8.83 -11.64
C GLY A 175 5.35 7.47 -12.17
N VAL A 176 5.57 6.39 -11.44
CA VAL A 176 5.06 5.04 -11.80
C VAL A 176 3.54 5.04 -11.86
N MET A 177 2.88 5.60 -10.86
CA MET A 177 1.42 5.70 -10.81
C MET A 177 0.86 6.42 -12.03
N GLN A 178 1.38 7.61 -12.37
CA GLN A 178 0.94 8.40 -13.51
C GLN A 178 1.15 7.67 -14.84
N THR A 179 2.28 6.99 -14.99
CA THR A 179 2.59 6.20 -16.19
C THR A 179 1.58 5.06 -16.37
N LEU A 180 1.33 4.28 -15.31
CA LEU A 180 0.38 3.18 -15.35
C LEU A 180 -1.07 3.67 -15.56
N ALA A 181 -1.44 4.78 -14.94
CA ALA A 181 -2.78 5.37 -15.11
C ALA A 181 -3.05 5.78 -16.55
N ASP A 182 -2.06 6.34 -17.28
CA ASP A 182 -2.20 6.68 -18.70
C ASP A 182 -2.15 5.43 -19.61
N GLU A 183 -1.24 4.51 -19.33
CA GLU A 183 -1.09 3.26 -20.11
C GLU A 183 -2.35 2.39 -20.07
N TYR A 184 -3.00 2.31 -18.91
CA TYR A 184 -4.20 1.47 -18.68
C TYR A 184 -5.52 2.24 -18.67
N LYS A 185 -5.56 3.49 -19.09
CA LYS A 185 -6.75 4.37 -19.03
C LYS A 185 -8.01 3.83 -19.72
N THR A 186 -7.85 2.89 -20.67
CA THR A 186 -8.97 2.26 -21.38
C THR A 186 -9.30 0.86 -20.84
N LYS A 187 -8.67 0.47 -19.74
CA LYS A 187 -8.85 -0.85 -19.10
C LYS A 187 -9.65 -0.70 -17.81
N ASN A 188 -10.05 -1.83 -17.27
CA ASN A 188 -10.78 -1.99 -16.02
C ASN A 188 -9.88 -1.97 -14.77
N VAL A 189 -8.75 -1.28 -14.83
CA VAL A 189 -7.84 -1.09 -13.68
C VAL A 189 -7.43 0.38 -13.58
N ARG A 190 -7.49 0.93 -12.39
CA ARG A 190 -7.10 2.31 -12.08
C ARG A 190 -5.93 2.33 -11.11
N PHE A 191 -5.11 3.36 -11.23
CA PHE A 191 -3.88 3.55 -10.45
C PHE A 191 -3.90 4.91 -9.79
N ASN A 192 -3.81 4.97 -8.47
CA ASN A 192 -3.82 6.21 -7.72
C ASN A 192 -2.76 6.18 -6.61
N CYS A 193 -2.30 7.36 -6.20
CA CYS A 193 -1.47 7.52 -5.01
C CYS A 193 -2.31 7.99 -3.82
N ILE A 194 -1.88 7.63 -2.62
CA ILE A 194 -2.42 8.11 -1.36
C ILE A 194 -1.32 8.62 -0.45
N ASN A 195 -1.43 9.85 0.02
CA ASN A 195 -0.56 10.41 1.04
C ASN A 195 -1.26 10.35 2.39
N PRO A 196 -0.81 9.50 3.32
CA PRO A 196 -1.45 9.35 4.63
C PRO A 196 -1.31 10.60 5.51
N GLY A 197 -0.34 11.47 5.23
CA GLY A 197 0.01 12.58 6.11
C GLY A 197 0.75 12.15 7.36
N GLY A 198 0.76 12.98 8.39
CA GLY A 198 1.34 12.66 9.70
C GLY A 198 0.46 11.66 10.44
N THR A 199 0.80 10.37 10.38
CA THR A 199 0.03 9.27 10.98
C THR A 199 0.85 8.58 12.05
N ARG A 200 0.22 8.22 13.18
CA ARG A 200 0.83 7.54 14.33
C ARG A 200 1.30 6.14 13.94
N THR A 201 2.57 6.02 13.54
CA THR A 201 3.20 4.76 13.13
C THR A 201 4.64 4.72 13.64
N ASN A 202 5.23 3.53 13.69
CA ASN A 202 6.65 3.35 14.02
C ASN A 202 7.57 4.14 13.06
N MET A 203 7.25 4.19 11.77
CA MET A 203 8.01 4.98 10.79
C MET A 203 7.93 6.48 11.10
N ARG A 204 6.77 7.00 11.51
CA ARG A 204 6.63 8.41 11.90
C ARG A 204 7.45 8.73 13.14
N ALA A 205 7.44 7.85 14.16
CA ALA A 205 8.25 8.02 15.36
C ALA A 205 9.75 8.02 15.06
N GLN A 206 10.21 7.21 14.08
CA GLN A 206 11.61 7.25 13.62
C GLN A 206 11.94 8.58 12.92
N ALA A 207 11.03 9.10 12.09
CA ALA A 207 11.26 10.36 11.37
C ALA A 207 11.22 11.60 12.28
N PHE A 208 10.42 11.57 13.34
CA PHE A 208 10.17 12.68 14.25
C PHE A 208 10.14 12.20 15.71
N PRO A 209 11.29 11.85 16.30
CA PRO A 209 11.34 11.25 17.65
C PRO A 209 10.83 12.17 18.78
N ALA A 210 10.82 13.48 18.55
CA ALA A 210 10.37 14.48 19.54
C ALA A 210 8.90 14.89 19.35
N GLU A 211 8.19 14.32 18.37
CA GLU A 211 6.78 14.64 18.11
C GLU A 211 5.87 13.87 19.08
N ASP A 212 4.87 14.55 19.63
CA ASP A 212 3.87 13.88 20.47
C ASP A 212 3.00 12.95 19.59
N PRO A 213 3.06 11.63 19.78
CA PRO A 213 2.26 10.69 18.99
C PRO A 213 0.75 10.86 19.21
N ASN A 214 0.32 11.46 20.32
CA ASN A 214 -1.09 11.69 20.62
C ASN A 214 -1.68 12.87 19.82
N ALA A 215 -0.83 13.75 19.30
CA ALA A 215 -1.26 14.82 18.40
C ALA A 215 -1.48 14.35 16.96
N LEU A 216 -1.12 13.09 16.64
CA LEU A 216 -1.24 12.53 15.31
C LEU A 216 -2.53 11.74 15.14
N LYS A 217 -3.07 11.77 13.92
CA LYS A 217 -4.11 10.81 13.49
C LYS A 217 -3.61 9.38 13.61
N THR A 218 -4.50 8.49 14.01
CA THR A 218 -4.22 7.05 14.02
C THR A 218 -4.31 6.45 12.61
N PRO A 219 -3.79 5.24 12.36
CA PRO A 219 -4.06 4.54 11.10
C PRO A 219 -5.56 4.37 10.82
N GLU A 220 -6.39 4.18 11.82
CA GLU A 220 -7.85 4.06 11.69
C GLU A 220 -8.50 5.35 11.19
N ASP A 221 -8.09 6.52 11.71
CA ASP A 221 -8.63 7.83 11.33
C ASP A 221 -8.47 8.17 9.84
N ILE A 222 -7.54 7.53 9.14
CA ILE A 222 -7.26 7.78 7.73
C ILE A 222 -7.88 6.75 6.78
N MET A 223 -8.50 5.70 7.30
CA MET A 223 -9.10 4.63 6.48
C MET A 223 -10.23 5.07 5.54
N PRO A 224 -11.01 6.12 5.82
CA PRO A 224 -12.03 6.57 4.87
C PRO A 224 -11.50 6.79 3.45
N THR A 225 -10.32 7.43 3.29
CA THR A 225 -9.71 7.65 1.96
C THR A 225 -9.22 6.34 1.32
N TYR A 226 -8.71 5.40 2.11
CA TYR A 226 -8.30 4.07 1.64
C TYR A 226 -9.49 3.25 1.16
N LEU A 227 -10.60 3.27 1.89
CA LEU A 227 -11.86 2.62 1.49
C LEU A 227 -12.41 3.23 0.21
N TYR A 228 -12.47 4.56 0.11
CA TYR A 228 -12.92 5.26 -1.09
C TYR A 228 -12.15 4.82 -2.33
N LEU A 229 -10.81 4.86 -2.27
CA LEU A 229 -9.97 4.48 -3.41
C LEU A 229 -10.05 2.99 -3.76
N MET A 230 -10.34 2.13 -2.79
CA MET A 230 -10.44 0.69 -3.02
C MET A 230 -11.84 0.27 -3.50
N GLY A 231 -12.87 1.07 -3.20
CA GLY A 231 -14.27 0.81 -3.57
C GLY A 231 -14.61 1.31 -4.98
N ASP A 232 -15.78 0.87 -5.48
CA ASP A 232 -16.25 1.19 -6.84
C ASP A 232 -16.74 2.64 -6.99
N GLU A 233 -16.99 3.35 -5.89
CA GLU A 233 -17.37 4.76 -5.91
C GLU A 233 -16.26 5.68 -6.47
N SER A 234 -15.01 5.20 -6.48
CA SER A 234 -13.88 5.88 -7.11
C SER A 234 -13.54 5.35 -8.52
N ALA A 235 -14.48 4.69 -9.21
CA ALA A 235 -14.24 4.08 -10.53
C ALA A 235 -13.68 5.06 -11.56
N GLU A 236 -14.11 6.34 -11.50
CA GLU A 236 -13.66 7.40 -12.40
C GLU A 236 -12.35 8.09 -11.92
N VAL A 237 -11.83 7.72 -10.75
CA VAL A 237 -10.60 8.31 -10.19
C VAL A 237 -9.40 7.50 -10.64
N ASN A 238 -8.61 8.04 -11.57
CA ASN A 238 -7.42 7.40 -12.11
C ASN A 238 -6.31 8.43 -12.36
N GLY A 239 -5.09 8.15 -11.94
CA GLY A 239 -3.93 9.04 -12.07
C GLY A 239 -3.87 10.15 -11.00
N GLU A 240 -4.66 10.04 -9.95
CA GLU A 240 -4.75 11.04 -8.90
C GLU A 240 -3.87 10.70 -7.68
N SER A 241 -3.45 11.76 -6.99
CA SER A 241 -2.66 11.63 -5.76
C SER A 241 -3.38 12.35 -4.62
N LEU A 242 -4.09 11.55 -3.79
CA LEU A 242 -5.00 12.03 -2.76
C LEU A 242 -4.33 12.18 -1.40
N ASP A 243 -4.75 13.19 -0.64
CA ASP A 243 -4.32 13.40 0.76
C ASP A 243 -5.39 12.89 1.73
N CYS A 244 -5.00 11.99 2.66
CA CYS A 244 -5.88 11.58 3.76
C CYS A 244 -6.13 12.72 4.75
N GLN A 245 -5.21 13.66 4.83
CA GLN A 245 -5.25 14.80 5.76
C GLN A 245 -5.03 16.09 4.96
N PRO A 246 -6.02 16.55 4.18
CA PRO A 246 -5.91 17.82 3.46
C PRO A 246 -5.77 18.98 4.45
N LYS A 247 -4.97 19.98 4.07
CA LYS A 247 -4.75 21.20 4.87
C LYS A 247 -5.93 22.14 4.76
#